data_ff4ef7da9a9b8fa3a8e0fa8f2cd5502e
#
_entry.id   ff4ef7da9a9b8fa3a8e0fa8f2cd5502e
#
_cell.length_a   1.000
_cell.length_b   1.000
_cell.length_c   1.000
_cell.angle_alpha   90.00
_cell.angle_beta   90.00
_cell.angle_gamma   90.00
#
_symmetry.space_group_name_H-M   'P 1'
#
loop_
_entity.id
_entity.type
_entity.pdbx_description
1 polymer ?
#
loop_
_entity_poly.entity_id
_entity_poly.type
_entity_poly.pdbx_seq_one_letter_code
_entity_poly.pdbx_strand_id
1 'polypeptide(L)'
;MSLSNNDYQDIMRQYEERRLSNYRLHEQRKKDIYTTIPEIKELDRQITANSISLGKQLIVRDDPALREEYRIKNQVLISQKQALLKEAGYSSDYLEPIYYCKKCKDTGYIGQEQCSCFHQAMIDHLYSGSNMAKILARENFQTFREDYYSDQMTKQGLPSPRRNIQKVVEHCKTFIPDFQIMTTFYSGFHWCWEDFLKSLYCKGNHGPRFYLRLYDSFPAV
;
A
#
# COMPACT_ATOMS: atom_id res chain seq x y z
N MET A 1 0.70 -21.08 2.74
CA MET A 1 0.45 -21.16 1.28
C MET A 1 1.63 -20.53 0.57
N SER A 2 2.36 -21.27 -0.22
CA SER A 2 3.39 -20.73 -1.10
C SER A 2 2.73 -20.30 -2.41
N LEU A 3 3.02 -19.09 -2.86
CA LEU A 3 2.64 -18.65 -4.21
C LEU A 3 3.21 -19.64 -5.24
N SER A 4 2.41 -19.99 -6.24
CA SER A 4 2.97 -20.67 -7.39
C SER A 4 3.91 -19.72 -8.16
N ASN A 5 4.86 -20.28 -8.91
CA ASN A 5 5.77 -19.44 -9.71
C ASN A 5 4.99 -18.60 -10.76
N ASN A 6 3.88 -19.12 -11.25
CA ASN A 6 3.03 -18.40 -12.20
C ASN A 6 2.34 -17.18 -11.53
N ASP A 7 1.80 -17.35 -10.33
CA ASP A 7 1.16 -16.25 -9.59
C ASP A 7 2.16 -15.13 -9.28
N TYR A 8 3.38 -15.50 -8.90
CA TYR A 8 4.46 -14.55 -8.69
C TYR A 8 4.78 -13.75 -9.96
N GLN A 9 4.91 -14.44 -11.10
CA GLN A 9 5.19 -13.80 -12.37
C GLN A 9 4.04 -12.86 -12.81
N ASP A 10 2.79 -13.25 -12.58
CA ASP A 10 1.64 -12.40 -12.89
C ASP A 10 1.61 -11.12 -12.05
N ILE A 11 1.94 -11.23 -10.76
CA ILE A 11 2.07 -10.05 -9.89
C ILE A 11 3.22 -9.17 -10.37
N MET A 12 4.39 -9.73 -10.66
CA MET A 12 5.55 -8.95 -11.13
C MET A 12 5.26 -8.26 -12.46
N ARG A 13 4.55 -8.91 -13.38
CA ARG A 13 4.09 -8.28 -14.63
C ARG A 13 3.23 -7.05 -14.38
N GLN A 14 2.27 -7.12 -13.43
CA GLN A 14 1.46 -5.96 -13.05
C GLN A 14 2.32 -4.80 -12.50
N TYR A 15 3.38 -5.11 -11.74
CA TYR A 15 4.34 -4.11 -11.27
C TYR A 15 5.10 -3.45 -12.42
N GLU A 16 5.53 -4.24 -13.40
CA GLU A 16 6.23 -3.74 -14.58
C GLU A 16 5.33 -2.87 -15.47
N GLU A 17 4.11 -3.31 -15.73
CA GLU A 17 3.10 -2.54 -16.48
C GLU A 17 2.82 -1.20 -15.78
N ARG A 18 2.67 -1.20 -14.45
CA ARG A 18 2.46 0.00 -13.65
C ARG A 18 3.65 0.95 -13.73
N ARG A 19 4.87 0.45 -13.57
CA ARG A 19 6.09 1.26 -13.72
C ARG A 19 6.20 1.87 -15.11
N LEU A 20 5.93 1.09 -16.13
CA LEU A 20 5.97 1.55 -17.52
C LEU A 20 4.91 2.64 -17.79
N SER A 21 3.70 2.46 -17.28
CA SER A 21 2.63 3.45 -17.37
C SER A 21 3.00 4.76 -16.66
N ASN A 22 3.51 4.67 -15.43
CA ASN A 22 3.95 5.81 -14.64
C ASN A 22 5.13 6.55 -15.31
N TYR A 23 6.07 5.81 -15.88
CA TYR A 23 7.18 6.37 -16.64
C TYR A 23 6.69 7.13 -17.88
N ARG A 24 5.79 6.54 -18.67
CA ARG A 24 5.21 7.20 -19.85
C ARG A 24 4.47 8.48 -19.47
N LEU A 25 3.68 8.44 -18.40
CA LEU A 25 2.97 9.62 -17.90
C LEU A 25 3.95 10.71 -17.44
N HIS A 26 5.00 10.35 -16.73
CA HIS A 26 6.04 11.27 -16.30
C HIS A 26 6.76 11.92 -17.49
N GLU A 27 7.17 11.14 -18.50
CA GLU A 27 7.79 11.66 -19.72
C GLU A 27 6.84 12.57 -20.52
N GLN A 28 5.55 12.24 -20.57
CA GLN A 28 4.56 13.10 -21.19
C GLN A 28 4.46 14.44 -20.47
N ARG A 29 4.30 14.44 -19.14
CA ARG A 29 4.29 15.67 -18.32
C ARG A 29 5.53 16.52 -18.53
N LYS A 30 6.69 15.89 -18.59
CA LYS A 30 7.98 16.54 -18.80
C LYS A 30 8.04 17.21 -20.19
N LYS A 31 7.58 16.51 -21.23
CA LYS A 31 7.50 17.04 -22.58
C LYS A 31 6.56 18.25 -22.65
N ASP A 32 5.39 18.14 -22.04
CA ASP A 32 4.38 19.21 -22.03
C ASP A 32 4.94 20.48 -21.34
N ILE A 33 5.56 20.30 -20.16
CA ILE A 33 6.16 21.41 -19.42
C ILE A 33 7.35 22.03 -20.19
N TYR A 34 8.20 21.24 -20.80
CA TYR A 34 9.34 21.76 -21.56
C TYR A 34 8.91 22.52 -22.82
N THR A 35 7.72 22.24 -23.35
CA THR A 35 7.13 23.00 -24.45
C THR A 35 6.50 24.30 -23.96
N THR A 36 5.85 24.28 -22.79
CA THR A 36 5.15 25.42 -22.22
C THR A 36 6.10 26.39 -21.50
N ILE A 37 7.13 25.87 -20.82
CA ILE A 37 8.09 26.64 -20.02
C ILE A 37 9.50 26.16 -20.37
N PRO A 38 10.11 26.67 -21.48
CA PRO A 38 11.41 26.22 -21.94
C PRO A 38 12.55 26.42 -20.92
N GLU A 39 12.41 27.39 -20.02
CA GLU A 39 13.36 27.71 -18.96
C GLU A 39 13.57 26.50 -18.04
N ILE A 40 12.52 25.74 -17.75
CA ILE A 40 12.62 24.55 -16.90
C ILE A 40 13.51 23.48 -17.55
N LYS A 41 13.45 23.35 -18.88
CA LYS A 41 14.33 22.43 -19.62
C LYS A 41 15.80 22.82 -19.46
N GLU A 42 16.09 24.10 -19.50
CA GLU A 42 17.46 24.59 -19.32
C GLU A 42 17.96 24.39 -17.89
N LEU A 43 17.09 24.63 -16.90
CA LEU A 43 17.43 24.33 -15.49
C LEU A 43 17.70 22.86 -15.25
N ASP A 44 16.90 21.96 -15.82
CA ASP A 44 17.12 20.50 -15.72
C ASP A 44 18.42 20.07 -16.42
N ARG A 45 18.77 20.71 -17.54
CA ARG A 45 20.06 20.50 -18.23
C ARG A 45 21.22 20.91 -17.34
N GLN A 46 21.14 22.04 -16.66
CA GLN A 46 22.17 22.54 -15.75
C GLN A 46 22.34 21.65 -14.52
N ILE A 47 21.23 21.20 -13.91
CA ILE A 47 21.27 20.26 -12.79
C ILE A 47 21.93 18.95 -13.20
N THR A 48 21.60 18.44 -14.38
CA THR A 48 22.22 17.23 -14.94
C THR A 48 23.72 17.41 -15.19
N ALA A 49 24.10 18.54 -15.80
CA ALA A 49 25.51 18.86 -16.09
C ALA A 49 26.32 18.96 -14.78
N ASN A 50 25.78 19.63 -13.76
CA ASN A 50 26.39 19.71 -12.43
C ASN A 50 26.59 18.31 -11.82
N SER A 51 25.57 17.45 -11.90
CA SER A 51 25.64 16.09 -11.35
C SER A 51 26.69 15.23 -12.06
N ILE A 52 26.79 15.35 -13.38
CA ILE A 52 27.82 14.65 -14.18
C ILE A 52 29.22 15.17 -13.84
N SER A 53 29.37 16.51 -13.70
CA SER A 53 30.64 17.14 -13.34
C SER A 53 31.11 16.68 -11.96
N LEU A 54 30.21 16.69 -10.98
CA LEU A 54 30.48 16.17 -9.65
C LEU A 54 30.92 14.70 -9.70
N GLY A 55 30.19 13.86 -10.43
CA GLY A 55 30.53 12.44 -10.56
C GLY A 55 31.94 12.21 -11.12
N LYS A 56 32.33 12.95 -12.16
CA LYS A 56 33.67 12.90 -12.72
C LYS A 56 34.77 13.31 -11.73
N GLN A 57 34.53 14.35 -10.93
CA GLN A 57 35.50 14.83 -9.95
C GLN A 57 35.62 13.88 -8.75
N LEU A 58 34.50 13.27 -8.29
CA LEU A 58 34.53 12.30 -7.20
C LEU A 58 35.25 10.98 -7.54
N ILE A 59 35.36 10.60 -8.83
CA ILE A 59 36.16 9.45 -9.27
C ILE A 59 37.63 9.72 -9.00
N VAL A 60 38.08 10.98 -9.17
CA VAL A 60 39.48 11.36 -8.99
C VAL A 60 39.81 11.60 -7.52
N ARG A 61 38.90 12.27 -6.80
CA ARG A 61 39.06 12.61 -5.39
C ARG A 61 37.71 12.66 -4.71
N ASP A 62 37.55 11.85 -3.66
CA ASP A 62 36.35 11.93 -2.81
C ASP A 62 36.49 13.10 -1.83
N ASP A 63 35.88 14.25 -2.16
CA ASP A 63 35.92 15.47 -1.39
C ASP A 63 34.53 15.84 -0.89
N PRO A 64 34.27 15.79 0.44
CA PRO A 64 32.98 16.16 1.02
C PRO A 64 32.60 17.64 0.78
N ALA A 65 33.57 18.55 0.73
CA ALA A 65 33.30 19.96 0.49
C ALA A 65 32.78 20.19 -0.95
N LEU A 66 33.33 19.46 -1.91
CA LEU A 66 32.87 19.49 -3.29
C LEU A 66 31.42 18.97 -3.43
N ARG A 67 31.07 17.92 -2.72
CA ARG A 67 29.68 17.39 -2.69
C ARG A 67 28.72 18.46 -2.17
N GLU A 68 29.08 19.17 -1.11
CA GLU A 68 28.25 20.20 -0.52
C GLU A 68 28.11 21.40 -1.45
N GLU A 69 29.19 21.83 -2.10
CA GLU A 69 29.15 22.92 -3.08
C GLU A 69 28.14 22.62 -4.22
N TYR A 70 28.22 21.42 -4.83
CA TYR A 70 27.30 21.04 -5.90
C TYR A 70 25.87 20.82 -5.41
N ARG A 71 25.70 20.37 -4.15
CA ARG A 71 24.41 20.27 -3.52
C ARG A 71 23.73 21.63 -3.41
N ILE A 72 24.45 22.65 -2.93
CA ILE A 72 23.95 24.02 -2.83
C ILE A 72 23.62 24.58 -4.21
N LYS A 73 24.51 24.43 -5.20
CA LYS A 73 24.25 24.87 -6.58
C LYS A 73 22.96 24.26 -7.14
N ASN A 74 22.80 22.96 -7.02
CA ASN A 74 21.62 22.27 -7.52
C ASN A 74 20.36 22.67 -6.73
N GLN A 75 20.46 22.93 -5.42
CA GLN A 75 19.32 23.37 -4.62
C GLN A 75 18.75 24.71 -5.09
N VAL A 76 19.62 25.66 -5.49
CA VAL A 76 19.20 26.94 -6.07
C VAL A 76 18.43 26.71 -7.37
N LEU A 77 18.95 25.88 -8.29
CA LEU A 77 18.31 25.56 -9.56
C LEU A 77 16.95 24.85 -9.37
N ILE A 78 16.89 23.92 -8.39
CA ILE A 78 15.64 23.24 -8.01
C ILE A 78 14.60 24.22 -7.49
N SER A 79 15.02 25.17 -6.63
CA SER A 79 14.12 26.19 -6.09
C SER A 79 13.58 27.10 -7.21
N GLN A 80 14.41 27.48 -8.17
CA GLN A 80 13.97 28.24 -9.34
C GLN A 80 12.98 27.46 -10.20
N LYS A 81 13.25 26.19 -10.46
CA LYS A 81 12.33 25.29 -11.19
C LYS A 81 10.97 25.19 -10.47
N GLN A 82 10.96 25.01 -9.15
CA GLN A 82 9.74 24.95 -8.37
C GLN A 82 8.95 26.27 -8.38
N ALA A 83 9.63 27.41 -8.39
CA ALA A 83 9.01 28.72 -8.50
C ALA A 83 8.29 28.89 -9.86
N LEU A 84 8.97 28.54 -10.97
CA LEU A 84 8.39 28.58 -12.30
C LEU A 84 7.17 27.65 -12.45
N LEU A 85 7.23 26.46 -11.89
CA LEU A 85 6.09 25.53 -11.88
C LEU A 85 4.89 26.15 -11.14
N LYS A 86 5.12 26.72 -9.95
CA LYS A 86 4.05 27.36 -9.17
C LYS A 86 3.45 28.59 -9.88
N GLU A 87 4.28 29.40 -10.50
CA GLU A 87 3.84 30.57 -11.28
C GLU A 87 2.94 30.18 -12.45
N ALA A 88 3.25 29.05 -13.10
CA ALA A 88 2.44 28.47 -14.16
C ALA A 88 1.22 27.67 -13.65
N GLY A 89 0.95 27.64 -12.33
CA GLY A 89 -0.20 26.97 -11.73
C GLY A 89 -0.05 25.47 -11.51
N TYR A 90 1.18 24.93 -11.64
CA TYR A 90 1.47 23.52 -11.38
C TYR A 90 1.93 23.30 -9.93
N SER A 91 1.77 22.07 -9.44
CA SER A 91 2.36 21.65 -8.17
C SER A 91 3.90 21.65 -8.24
N SER A 92 4.57 21.97 -7.13
CA SER A 92 6.04 21.98 -7.09
C SER A 92 6.68 20.61 -7.36
N ASP A 93 5.94 19.54 -7.15
CA ASP A 93 6.33 18.15 -7.38
C ASP A 93 5.81 17.57 -8.71
N TYR A 94 5.22 18.39 -9.58
CA TYR A 94 4.58 17.95 -10.82
C TYR A 94 5.50 17.15 -11.74
N LEU A 95 6.79 17.48 -11.74
CA LEU A 95 7.85 16.82 -12.53
C LEU A 95 8.64 15.78 -11.73
N GLU A 96 8.15 15.39 -10.54
CA GLU A 96 8.76 14.28 -9.83
C GLU A 96 8.28 12.93 -10.37
N PRO A 97 9.10 11.85 -10.25
CA PRO A 97 8.71 10.53 -10.67
C PRO A 97 7.44 10.05 -9.95
N ILE A 98 6.52 9.46 -10.71
CA ILE A 98 5.24 8.99 -10.24
C ILE A 98 5.37 7.56 -9.73
N TYR A 99 4.97 7.31 -8.47
CA TYR A 99 4.97 5.98 -7.87
C TYR A 99 3.62 5.72 -7.20
N TYR A 100 3.08 4.52 -7.44
CA TYR A 100 1.94 4.02 -6.69
C TYR A 100 2.34 3.71 -5.24
N CYS A 101 3.45 3.01 -5.05
CA CYS A 101 4.05 2.77 -3.75
C CYS A 101 5.35 3.57 -3.59
N LYS A 102 5.30 4.63 -2.78
CA LYS A 102 6.48 5.47 -2.52
C LYS A 102 7.60 4.73 -1.77
N LYS A 103 7.27 3.68 -0.99
CA LYS A 103 8.25 2.92 -0.19
C LYS A 103 9.19 2.11 -1.08
N CYS A 104 8.66 1.31 -1.98
CA CYS A 104 9.45 0.46 -2.88
C CYS A 104 9.61 1.04 -4.28
N LYS A 105 9.01 2.21 -4.59
CA LYS A 105 9.03 2.82 -5.93
C LYS A 105 8.52 1.85 -7.01
N ASP A 106 7.45 1.12 -6.68
CA ASP A 106 6.82 0.13 -7.53
C ASP A 106 7.72 -1.03 -7.99
N THR A 107 8.75 -1.36 -7.19
CA THR A 107 9.58 -2.57 -7.41
C THR A 107 9.01 -3.81 -6.74
N GLY A 108 8.14 -3.64 -5.74
CA GLY A 108 7.66 -4.71 -4.86
C GLY A 108 8.63 -5.08 -3.74
N TYR A 109 9.86 -4.53 -3.74
CA TYR A 109 10.94 -4.88 -2.80
C TYR A 109 11.62 -3.64 -2.21
N ILE A 110 12.09 -3.78 -0.98
CA ILE A 110 12.95 -2.81 -0.27
C ILE A 110 14.22 -3.57 0.11
N GLY A 111 15.30 -3.37 -0.66
CA GLY A 111 16.48 -4.23 -0.57
C GLY A 111 16.15 -5.67 -0.96
N GLN A 112 16.34 -6.61 -0.04
CA GLN A 112 16.02 -8.03 -0.25
C GLN A 112 14.64 -8.42 0.33
N GLU A 113 13.96 -7.53 1.03
CA GLU A 113 12.68 -7.80 1.67
C GLU A 113 11.50 -7.39 0.78
N GLN A 114 10.43 -8.17 0.84
CA GLN A 114 9.19 -7.86 0.15
C GLN A 114 8.50 -6.66 0.79
N CYS A 115 8.08 -5.70 -0.02
CA CYS A 115 7.33 -4.54 0.44
C CYS A 115 5.90 -4.93 0.86
N SER A 116 5.33 -4.20 1.81
CA SER A 116 3.93 -4.41 2.24
C SER A 116 2.93 -4.32 1.07
N CYS A 117 3.21 -3.51 0.05
CA CYS A 117 2.37 -3.45 -1.15
C CYS A 117 2.43 -4.74 -1.97
N PHE A 118 3.56 -5.45 -1.98
CA PHE A 118 3.70 -6.74 -2.64
C PHE A 118 2.90 -7.82 -1.90
N HIS A 119 2.94 -7.82 -0.57
CA HIS A 119 2.12 -8.71 0.24
C HIS A 119 0.63 -8.48 -0.03
N GLN A 120 0.19 -7.22 -0.14
CA GLN A 120 -1.19 -6.92 -0.49
C GLN A 120 -1.54 -7.42 -1.89
N ALA A 121 -0.66 -7.22 -2.88
CA ALA A 121 -0.88 -7.71 -4.24
C ALA A 121 -0.98 -9.25 -4.31
N MET A 122 -0.20 -9.96 -3.48
CA MET A 122 -0.33 -11.43 -3.34
C MET A 122 -1.71 -11.83 -2.82
N ILE A 123 -2.18 -11.15 -1.78
CA ILE A 123 -3.49 -11.38 -1.21
C ILE A 123 -4.57 -11.12 -2.26
N ASP A 124 -4.54 -9.97 -2.92
CA ASP A 124 -5.51 -9.59 -3.95
C ASP A 124 -5.52 -10.58 -5.12
N HIS A 125 -4.35 -11.07 -5.53
CA HIS A 125 -4.22 -12.06 -6.60
C HIS A 125 -4.85 -13.40 -6.20
N LEU A 126 -4.55 -13.92 -5.02
CA LEU A 126 -5.14 -15.16 -4.50
C LEU A 126 -6.67 -15.08 -4.37
N TYR A 127 -7.19 -13.89 -4.01
CA TYR A 127 -8.63 -13.67 -3.88
C TYR A 127 -9.32 -13.39 -5.21
N SER A 128 -8.63 -12.85 -6.22
CA SER A 128 -9.23 -12.53 -7.52
C SER A 128 -9.77 -13.76 -8.26
N GLY A 129 -9.12 -14.91 -8.09
CA GLY A 129 -9.55 -16.20 -8.64
C GLY A 129 -10.66 -16.91 -7.85
N SER A 130 -11.01 -16.39 -6.65
CA SER A 130 -12.00 -16.98 -5.78
C SER A 130 -13.27 -16.12 -5.68
N ASN A 131 -14.42 -16.74 -5.34
CA ASN A 131 -15.66 -16.00 -5.03
C ASN A 131 -15.52 -15.09 -3.77
N MET A 132 -14.38 -15.17 -3.08
CA MET A 132 -14.13 -14.43 -1.83
C MET A 132 -14.19 -12.91 -2.02
N ALA A 133 -13.69 -12.36 -3.13
CA ALA A 133 -13.77 -10.93 -3.39
C ALA A 133 -15.23 -10.42 -3.42
N LYS A 134 -16.14 -11.20 -4.00
CA LYS A 134 -17.57 -10.89 -4.04
C LYS A 134 -18.23 -11.04 -2.66
N ILE A 135 -17.82 -12.05 -1.89
CA ILE A 135 -18.31 -12.27 -0.53
C ILE A 135 -17.83 -11.11 0.38
N LEU A 136 -16.54 -10.76 0.32
CA LEU A 136 -15.96 -9.65 1.10
C LEU A 136 -16.58 -8.28 0.76
N ALA A 137 -16.96 -8.06 -0.51
CA ALA A 137 -17.66 -6.84 -0.90
C ALA A 137 -19.06 -6.76 -0.28
N ARG A 138 -19.75 -7.90 -0.15
CA ARG A 138 -21.10 -7.99 0.37
C ARG A 138 -21.15 -8.14 1.90
N GLU A 139 -20.20 -8.89 2.47
CA GLU A 139 -20.17 -9.28 3.88
C GLU A 139 -19.00 -8.61 4.60
N ASN A 140 -19.24 -7.47 5.22
CA ASN A 140 -18.25 -6.68 5.93
C ASN A 140 -18.91 -5.83 7.05
N PHE A 141 -18.11 -5.17 7.91
CA PHE A 141 -18.64 -4.35 9.01
C PHE A 141 -19.53 -3.18 8.57
N GLN A 142 -19.41 -2.71 7.33
CA GLN A 142 -20.23 -1.61 6.81
C GLN A 142 -21.61 -2.09 6.36
N THR A 143 -21.68 -3.35 5.91
CA THR A 143 -22.92 -3.98 5.46
C THR A 143 -23.58 -4.83 6.55
N PHE A 144 -22.93 -4.95 7.71
CA PHE A 144 -23.46 -5.70 8.83
C PHE A 144 -24.72 -5.04 9.38
N ARG A 145 -25.80 -5.82 9.51
CA ARG A 145 -27.11 -5.37 9.96
C ARG A 145 -27.45 -5.95 11.31
N GLU A 146 -27.59 -5.09 12.31
CA GLU A 146 -27.94 -5.46 13.68
C GLU A 146 -29.45 -5.73 13.86
N ASP A 147 -30.27 -5.23 12.93
CA ASP A 147 -31.74 -5.35 12.97
C ASP A 147 -32.24 -6.78 12.78
N TYR A 148 -31.41 -7.70 12.29
CA TYR A 148 -31.73 -9.14 12.27
C TYR A 148 -31.78 -9.79 13.67
N TYR A 149 -31.23 -9.13 14.68
CA TYR A 149 -31.15 -9.64 16.03
C TYR A 149 -32.26 -9.03 16.91
N SER A 150 -33.04 -9.88 17.63
CA SER A 150 -34.09 -9.44 18.52
C SER A 150 -33.54 -8.63 19.69
N ASP A 151 -34.28 -7.58 20.07
CA ASP A 151 -33.96 -6.78 21.26
C ASP A 151 -34.67 -7.34 22.53
N GLN A 152 -35.52 -8.37 22.37
CA GLN A 152 -36.21 -8.98 23.50
C GLN A 152 -35.25 -9.86 24.29
N MET A 153 -35.29 -9.73 25.60
CA MET A 153 -34.51 -10.55 26.52
C MET A 153 -35.09 -11.97 26.53
N THR A 154 -34.29 -12.98 26.22
CA THR A 154 -34.70 -14.37 26.19
C THR A 154 -34.61 -15.05 27.54
N LYS A 155 -33.78 -14.57 28.45
CA LYS A 155 -33.63 -15.07 29.84
C LYS A 155 -33.31 -13.90 30.79
N GLN A 156 -33.80 -13.97 32.04
CA GLN A 156 -33.45 -12.99 33.07
C GLN A 156 -31.93 -12.98 33.33
N GLY A 157 -31.32 -11.81 33.30
CA GLY A 157 -29.91 -11.60 33.58
C GLY A 157 -28.96 -11.71 32.37
N LEU A 158 -29.46 -12.10 31.18
CA LEU A 158 -28.65 -12.13 29.95
C LEU A 158 -28.99 -10.95 29.04
N PRO A 159 -27.98 -10.38 28.35
CA PRO A 159 -28.22 -9.31 27.35
C PRO A 159 -29.11 -9.83 26.23
N SER A 160 -29.86 -8.94 25.58
CA SER A 160 -30.62 -9.28 24.38
C SER A 160 -29.67 -9.75 23.27
N PRO A 161 -30.14 -10.58 22.31
CA PRO A 161 -29.36 -11.00 21.18
C PRO A 161 -28.70 -9.83 20.43
N ARG A 162 -29.41 -8.71 20.23
CA ARG A 162 -28.88 -7.50 19.62
C ARG A 162 -27.76 -6.88 20.45
N ARG A 163 -27.90 -6.75 21.73
CA ARG A 163 -26.87 -6.24 22.63
C ARG A 163 -25.63 -7.12 22.69
N ASN A 164 -25.87 -8.44 22.63
CA ASN A 164 -24.77 -9.40 22.61
C ASN A 164 -23.94 -9.28 21.30
N ILE A 165 -24.61 -9.22 20.14
CA ILE A 165 -23.92 -9.11 18.87
C ILE A 165 -23.19 -7.77 18.71
N GLN A 166 -23.72 -6.67 19.23
CA GLN A 166 -23.02 -5.37 19.27
C GLN A 166 -21.68 -5.49 20.01
N LYS A 167 -21.67 -6.12 21.18
CA LYS A 167 -20.43 -6.37 21.93
C LYS A 167 -19.43 -7.22 21.14
N VAL A 168 -19.92 -8.26 20.45
CA VAL A 168 -19.05 -9.11 19.61
C VAL A 168 -18.45 -8.31 18.48
N VAL A 169 -19.23 -7.50 17.77
CA VAL A 169 -18.75 -6.64 16.68
C VAL A 169 -17.73 -5.62 17.19
N GLU A 170 -17.97 -5.02 18.34
CA GLU A 170 -17.03 -4.08 18.97
C GLU A 170 -15.72 -4.77 19.35
N HIS A 171 -15.78 -5.95 19.95
CA HIS A 171 -14.59 -6.77 20.22
C HIS A 171 -13.83 -7.13 18.96
N CYS A 172 -14.52 -7.50 17.88
CA CYS A 172 -13.85 -7.78 16.60
C CYS A 172 -13.15 -6.54 16.05
N LYS A 173 -13.77 -5.36 16.13
CA LYS A 173 -13.17 -4.10 15.66
C LYS A 173 -11.95 -3.69 16.49
N THR A 174 -11.97 -3.92 17.79
CA THR A 174 -10.79 -3.64 18.65
C THR A 174 -9.68 -4.69 18.48
N PHE A 175 -10.05 -5.93 18.22
CA PHE A 175 -9.11 -7.03 18.00
C PHE A 175 -8.27 -6.86 16.72
N ILE A 176 -8.85 -6.35 15.64
CA ILE A 176 -8.17 -6.23 14.34
C ILE A 176 -6.87 -5.40 14.41
N PRO A 177 -6.82 -4.21 15.04
CA PRO A 177 -5.59 -3.43 15.16
C PRO A 177 -4.53 -4.07 16.08
N ASP A 178 -4.97 -4.77 17.13
CA ASP A 178 -4.13 -5.26 18.24
C ASP A 178 -3.87 -6.76 18.22
N PHE A 179 -4.05 -7.40 17.08
CA PHE A 179 -3.99 -8.86 16.95
C PHE A 179 -2.74 -9.53 17.52
N GLN A 180 -1.62 -8.84 17.62
CA GLN A 180 -0.39 -9.42 18.18
C GLN A 180 -0.49 -9.78 19.66
N ILE A 181 -1.49 -9.31 20.37
CA ILE A 181 -1.57 -9.37 21.84
C ILE A 181 -2.63 -10.36 22.34
N MET A 182 -3.64 -10.71 21.53
CA MET A 182 -4.75 -11.54 22.02
C MET A 182 -4.87 -12.88 21.29
N THR A 183 -4.35 -13.93 21.92
CA THR A 183 -4.53 -15.34 21.51
C THR A 183 -5.77 -16.00 22.15
N THR A 184 -6.73 -15.25 22.64
CA THR A 184 -7.93 -15.84 23.25
C THR A 184 -9.01 -16.02 22.20
N PHE A 185 -9.13 -17.22 21.73
CA PHE A 185 -10.13 -17.65 20.76
C PHE A 185 -11.44 -18.03 21.40
N TYR A 186 -12.54 -17.57 20.82
CA TYR A 186 -13.87 -18.09 21.10
C TYR A 186 -14.04 -19.46 20.44
N SER A 187 -13.73 -20.52 21.15
CA SER A 187 -14.17 -21.86 20.77
C SER A 187 -15.62 -22.02 21.19
N GLY A 188 -16.55 -22.00 20.26
CA GLY A 188 -17.90 -22.40 20.60
C GLY A 188 -19.07 -21.75 19.85
N PHE A 189 -18.92 -21.20 18.68
CA PHE A 189 -20.07 -20.70 17.92
C PHE A 189 -20.15 -21.19 16.48
N HIS A 190 -21.33 -21.65 16.13
CA HIS A 190 -21.86 -22.25 14.92
C HIS A 190 -21.29 -21.71 13.59
N TRP A 191 -21.16 -22.58 12.60
CA TRP A 191 -20.64 -22.46 11.23
C TRP A 191 -20.88 -21.14 10.48
N CYS A 192 -21.96 -20.44 10.76
CA CYS A 192 -22.31 -19.19 10.08
C CYS A 192 -21.38 -18.00 10.44
N TRP A 193 -20.68 -18.06 11.57
CA TRP A 193 -19.81 -16.98 12.07
C TRP A 193 -18.37 -17.12 11.66
N GLU A 194 -17.91 -18.33 11.42
CA GLU A 194 -16.53 -18.57 11.02
C GLU A 194 -16.20 -17.92 9.69
N ASP A 195 -17.08 -18.04 8.72
CA ASP A 195 -16.87 -17.46 7.39
C ASP A 195 -17.01 -15.93 7.41
N PHE A 196 -17.90 -15.39 8.23
CA PHE A 196 -18.04 -13.96 8.42
C PHE A 196 -16.82 -13.34 9.12
N LEU A 197 -16.32 -13.95 10.19
CA LEU A 197 -15.11 -13.49 10.87
C LEU A 197 -13.85 -13.63 10.00
N LYS A 198 -13.74 -14.70 9.23
CA LYS A 198 -12.66 -14.88 8.23
C LYS A 198 -12.72 -13.78 7.18
N SER A 199 -13.92 -13.46 6.69
CA SER A 199 -14.15 -12.41 5.71
C SER A 199 -13.80 -11.01 6.22
N LEU A 200 -14.21 -10.68 7.45
CA LEU A 200 -13.89 -9.41 8.10
C LEU A 200 -12.39 -9.24 8.35
N TYR A 201 -11.76 -10.32 8.71
CA TYR A 201 -10.36 -10.37 9.02
C TYR A 201 -9.46 -10.11 7.80
N CYS A 202 -9.81 -10.67 6.65
CA CYS A 202 -9.10 -10.45 5.40
C CYS A 202 -9.15 -9.00 4.92
N LYS A 203 -10.18 -8.23 5.27
CA LYS A 203 -10.33 -6.82 4.88
C LYS A 203 -9.65 -5.83 5.83
N GLY A 204 -9.38 -6.25 7.06
CA GLY A 204 -8.97 -5.34 8.14
C GLY A 204 -7.49 -5.18 8.36
N ASN A 205 -6.61 -6.10 7.92
CA ASN A 205 -5.17 -5.95 8.21
C ASN A 205 -4.23 -6.84 7.35
N HIS A 206 -3.36 -6.35 6.87
CA HIS A 206 -1.98 -6.12 6.54
C HIS A 206 -1.01 -7.26 6.87
N GLY A 207 -0.97 -8.32 6.06
CA GLY A 207 0.20 -9.15 5.94
C GLY A 207 0.01 -10.66 5.99
N PRO A 208 0.78 -11.39 5.21
CA PRO A 208 0.67 -12.84 5.00
C PRO A 208 0.98 -13.69 6.23
N ARG A 209 1.63 -13.15 7.24
CA ARG A 209 1.91 -13.86 8.52
C ARG A 209 0.65 -14.28 9.26
N PHE A 210 -0.43 -13.63 8.97
CA PHE A 210 -1.72 -13.80 9.63
C PHE A 210 -2.48 -15.02 9.12
N TYR A 211 -2.42 -15.23 7.81
CA TYR A 211 -3.12 -16.32 7.13
C TYR A 211 -2.58 -17.71 7.49
N LEU A 212 -1.28 -17.80 7.65
CA LEU A 212 -0.61 -19.07 7.99
C LEU A 212 -0.97 -19.57 9.39
N ARG A 213 -1.14 -18.67 10.37
CA ARG A 213 -1.46 -19.07 11.76
C ARG A 213 -2.91 -19.50 11.98
N LEU A 214 -3.86 -19.01 11.18
CA LEU A 214 -5.26 -19.47 11.29
C LEU A 214 -5.46 -20.87 10.75
N TYR A 215 -4.68 -21.26 9.74
CA TYR A 215 -4.79 -22.59 9.13
C TYR A 215 -4.11 -23.69 9.96
N ASP A 216 -3.03 -23.36 10.65
CA ASP A 216 -2.30 -24.31 11.50
C ASP A 216 -3.01 -24.58 12.86
N SER A 217 -4.04 -23.81 13.19
CA SER A 217 -4.75 -23.92 14.48
C SER A 217 -6.02 -24.77 14.44
N PHE A 218 -6.40 -25.29 13.28
CA PHE A 218 -7.57 -26.17 13.15
C PHE A 218 -7.14 -27.61 12.84
N PRO A 219 -7.38 -28.57 13.75
CA PRO A 219 -7.24 -29.97 13.40
C PRO A 219 -8.21 -30.33 12.29
N ALA A 220 -7.73 -31.03 11.30
CA ALA A 220 -8.56 -31.63 10.27
C ALA A 220 -9.58 -32.58 10.94
N VAL A 221 -10.85 -32.32 10.73
CA VAL A 221 -11.95 -33.25 11.01
C VAL A 221 -12.29 -33.97 9.73
#